data_b5bf5b87547d1d20f89766f9ac13d19c
#
_entry.id   b5bf5b87547d1d20f89766f9ac13d19c
#
_cell.length_a   1.000
_cell.length_b   1.000
_cell.length_c   1.000
_cell.angle_alpha   90.00
_cell.angle_beta   90.00
_cell.angle_gamma   90.00
#
_symmetry.space_group_name_H-M   'P 1'
#
loop_
_entity.id
_entity.type
_entity.pdbx_description
1 polymer ?
#
loop_
_entity_poly.entity_id
_entity_poly.type
_entity_poly.pdbx_seq_one_letter_code
_entity_poly.pdbx_strand_id
1 'polypeptide(L)'
;MERIAVVTDTGSNLSFEEAKELGIYLLPLQITIDDTTYQDTLEISTQDIYKELAQGKMPKTSMAAYQRIYDLFEELKKEYDTVFAIPLTNGLSTNASTMQSIARELEMNVHVIDLYSTCELEKHVAIWIKKLVDKNKSSEEILSIIQPAINDSNSLIFVKDLQHLKRGGRLTPMAATLAGLLKIYPVLHINKSTEGRIDVLNKVRTEKERMHMRWIQSLIRLMYNIHIFILFTQTF
;
A
#
# COMPACT_ATOMS: atom_id res chain seq x y z
N MET A 1 -0.43 -24.33 -19.64
CA MET A 1 -0.55 -23.78 -18.29
C MET A 1 -0.35 -22.28 -18.43
N GLU A 2 -1.20 -21.47 -17.84
CA GLU A 2 -1.12 -20.01 -17.90
C GLU A 2 0.16 -19.52 -17.19
N ARG A 3 0.96 -18.70 -17.84
CA ARG A 3 2.15 -18.09 -17.25
C ARG A 3 1.75 -16.77 -16.62
N ILE A 4 1.83 -16.68 -15.30
CA ILE A 4 1.33 -15.53 -14.54
C ILE A 4 2.49 -14.84 -13.84
N ALA A 5 2.65 -13.53 -14.05
CA ALA A 5 3.54 -12.68 -13.28
C ALA A 5 2.80 -11.98 -12.14
N VAL A 6 3.52 -11.67 -11.06
CA VAL A 6 3.03 -10.89 -9.93
C VAL A 6 3.86 -9.63 -9.78
N VAL A 7 3.22 -8.47 -9.78
CA VAL A 7 3.83 -7.14 -9.68
C VAL A 7 3.25 -6.41 -8.48
N THR A 8 4.08 -5.71 -7.72
CA THR A 8 3.64 -4.77 -6.67
C THR A 8 4.54 -3.53 -6.69
N ASP A 9 4.32 -2.59 -5.79
CA ASP A 9 5.19 -1.42 -5.63
C ASP A 9 5.78 -1.32 -4.21
N THR A 10 6.68 -0.37 -3.98
CA THR A 10 7.34 -0.22 -2.67
C THR A 10 6.38 0.23 -1.56
N GLY A 11 5.13 0.59 -1.89
CA GLY A 11 4.05 0.76 -0.92
C GLY A 11 3.73 -0.51 -0.12
N SER A 12 4.12 -1.68 -0.64
CA SER A 12 4.00 -2.98 0.04
C SER A 12 5.01 -3.21 1.17
N ASN A 13 6.00 -2.35 1.36
CA ASN A 13 7.14 -2.58 2.26
C ASN A 13 8.02 -3.79 1.92
N LEU A 14 7.91 -4.36 0.71
CA LEU A 14 8.88 -5.33 0.24
C LEU A 14 10.21 -4.65 -0.10
N SER A 15 11.33 -5.26 0.26
CA SER A 15 12.62 -4.89 -0.30
C SER A 15 12.79 -5.51 -1.68
N PHE A 16 13.72 -4.97 -2.49
CA PHE A 16 14.04 -5.54 -3.80
C PHE A 16 14.62 -6.95 -3.69
N GLU A 17 15.38 -7.22 -2.63
CA GLU A 17 15.94 -8.54 -2.32
C GLU A 17 14.82 -9.53 -2.01
N GLU A 18 13.91 -9.19 -1.08
CA GLU A 18 12.77 -10.03 -0.74
C GLU A 18 11.87 -10.31 -1.96
N ALA A 19 11.56 -9.27 -2.74
CA ALA A 19 10.73 -9.41 -3.93
C ALA A 19 11.38 -10.35 -4.97
N LYS A 20 12.70 -10.22 -5.18
CA LYS A 20 13.47 -11.08 -6.08
C LYS A 20 13.46 -12.54 -5.60
N GLU A 21 13.69 -12.78 -4.31
CA GLU A 21 13.66 -14.13 -3.73
C GLU A 21 12.28 -14.79 -3.87
N LEU A 22 11.23 -14.00 -3.78
CA LEU A 22 9.85 -14.45 -3.92
C LEU A 22 9.40 -14.57 -5.38
N GLY A 23 10.18 -14.10 -6.35
CA GLY A 23 9.78 -14.04 -7.76
C GLY A 23 8.62 -13.05 -8.00
N ILE A 24 8.61 -11.94 -7.28
CA ILE A 24 7.66 -10.84 -7.41
C ILE A 24 8.38 -9.64 -8.04
N TYR A 25 7.79 -9.02 -9.04
CA TYR A 25 8.32 -7.80 -9.63
C TYR A 25 7.94 -6.58 -8.78
N LEU A 26 8.94 -5.76 -8.42
CA LEU A 26 8.75 -4.61 -7.54
C LEU A 26 9.03 -3.31 -8.29
N LEU A 27 8.06 -2.40 -8.27
CA LEU A 27 8.17 -1.05 -8.83
C LEU A 27 8.45 -0.04 -7.73
N PRO A 28 9.52 0.77 -7.84
CA PRO A 28 9.78 1.83 -6.87
C PRO A 28 8.80 2.99 -7.05
N LEU A 29 8.17 3.40 -5.96
CA LEU A 29 7.50 4.70 -5.89
C LEU A 29 8.58 5.80 -5.92
N GLN A 30 8.17 7.05 -6.09
CA GLN A 30 9.09 8.19 -6.12
C GLN A 30 8.95 9.05 -4.86
N ILE A 31 10.09 9.56 -4.39
CA ILE A 31 10.18 10.47 -3.25
C ILE A 31 10.97 11.68 -3.70
N THR A 32 10.34 12.86 -3.62
CA THR A 32 10.97 14.13 -3.96
C THR A 32 11.28 14.90 -2.68
N ILE A 33 12.54 15.24 -2.48
CA ILE A 33 13.03 16.08 -1.39
C ILE A 33 13.67 17.32 -2.02
N ASP A 34 13.16 18.49 -1.67
CA ASP A 34 13.49 19.75 -2.35
C ASP A 34 13.24 19.61 -3.87
N ASP A 35 14.27 19.69 -4.69
CA ASP A 35 14.19 19.60 -6.15
C ASP A 35 14.71 18.25 -6.70
N THR A 36 15.04 17.31 -5.83
CA THR A 36 15.60 16.01 -6.24
C THR A 36 14.57 14.90 -6.01
N THR A 37 14.33 14.11 -7.07
CA THR A 37 13.45 12.96 -7.03
C THR A 37 14.26 11.66 -7.00
N TYR A 38 13.99 10.82 -6.02
CA TYR A 38 14.62 9.53 -5.76
C TYR A 38 13.61 8.40 -5.97
N GLN A 39 14.12 7.26 -6.38
CA GLN A 39 13.37 6.02 -6.39
C GLN A 39 13.41 5.39 -4.99
N ASP A 40 12.24 5.20 -4.42
CA ASP A 40 12.07 4.66 -3.08
C ASP A 40 12.78 3.30 -2.94
N THR A 41 13.51 3.13 -1.85
CA THR A 41 14.32 1.96 -1.47
C THR A 41 15.48 1.60 -2.42
N LEU A 42 15.55 2.18 -3.62
CA LEU A 42 16.67 2.02 -4.55
C LEU A 42 17.73 3.12 -4.42
N GLU A 43 17.29 4.37 -4.36
CA GLU A 43 18.17 5.54 -4.37
C GLU A 43 18.16 6.30 -3.05
N ILE A 44 17.15 6.05 -2.22
CA ILE A 44 17.01 6.64 -0.89
C ILE A 44 16.47 5.62 0.09
N SER A 45 17.08 5.52 1.27
CA SER A 45 16.59 4.65 2.34
C SER A 45 15.55 5.35 3.21
N THR A 46 14.71 4.56 3.90
CA THR A 46 13.78 5.07 4.91
C THR A 46 14.50 5.89 5.98
N GLN A 47 15.72 5.49 6.37
CA GLN A 47 16.51 6.21 7.36
C GLN A 47 16.93 7.60 6.87
N ASP A 48 17.27 7.73 5.58
CA ASP A 48 17.66 9.01 5.00
C ASP A 48 16.44 9.94 4.89
N ILE A 49 15.27 9.40 4.55
CA ILE A 49 14.01 10.17 4.56
C ILE A 49 13.74 10.73 5.96
N TYR A 50 13.92 9.92 7.02
CA TYR A 50 13.73 10.40 8.40
C TYR A 50 14.77 11.44 8.83
N LYS A 51 16.02 11.36 8.35
CA LYS A 51 17.03 12.41 8.59
C LYS A 51 16.61 13.73 7.98
N GLU A 52 16.12 13.72 6.73
CA GLU A 52 15.63 14.91 6.04
C GLU A 52 14.39 15.51 6.73
N LEU A 53 13.45 14.65 7.17
CA LEU A 53 12.30 15.07 7.99
C LEU A 53 12.72 15.73 9.31
N ALA A 54 13.73 15.18 9.99
CA ALA A 54 14.27 15.75 11.23
C ALA A 54 14.91 17.14 11.03
N GLN A 55 15.39 17.43 9.82
CA GLN A 55 15.90 18.75 9.41
C GLN A 55 14.76 19.71 9.02
N GLY A 56 13.49 19.30 9.11
CA GLY A 56 12.33 20.12 8.77
C GLY A 56 11.94 20.10 7.29
N LYS A 57 12.60 19.30 6.46
CA LYS A 57 12.19 19.12 5.08
C LYS A 57 10.90 18.34 4.96
N MET A 58 10.18 18.49 3.86
CA MET A 58 8.90 17.85 3.60
C MET A 58 8.99 16.99 2.34
N PRO A 59 9.39 15.73 2.45
CA PRO A 59 9.36 14.80 1.33
C PRO A 59 7.96 14.69 0.73
N LYS A 60 7.88 14.69 -0.60
CA LYS A 60 6.66 14.46 -1.36
C LYS A 60 6.75 13.11 -2.05
N THR A 61 5.66 12.37 -2.05
CA THR A 61 5.58 11.07 -2.72
C THR A 61 4.79 11.17 -4.01
N SER A 62 5.19 10.41 -5.01
CA SER A 62 4.47 10.23 -6.26
C SER A 62 4.45 8.76 -6.67
N MET A 63 3.62 8.43 -7.66
CA MET A 63 3.56 7.09 -8.24
C MET A 63 4.93 6.67 -8.80
N ALA A 64 5.08 5.39 -9.12
CA ALA A 64 6.22 4.91 -9.89
C ALA A 64 6.34 5.68 -11.23
N ALA A 65 7.57 5.90 -11.71
CA ALA A 65 7.76 6.58 -12.99
C ALA A 65 7.02 5.84 -14.11
N TYR A 66 6.23 6.59 -14.92
CA TYR A 66 5.43 6.02 -16.01
C TYR A 66 6.27 5.09 -16.90
N GLN A 67 7.45 5.55 -17.32
CA GLN A 67 8.33 4.77 -18.19
C GLN A 67 8.76 3.46 -17.54
N ARG A 68 9.01 3.42 -16.23
CA ARG A 68 9.36 2.17 -15.54
C ARG A 68 8.21 1.16 -15.50
N ILE A 69 6.99 1.62 -15.34
CA ILE A 69 5.81 0.74 -15.40
C ILE A 69 5.68 0.20 -16.83
N TYR A 70 5.81 1.08 -17.81
CA TYR A 70 5.72 0.74 -19.23
C TYR A 70 6.76 -0.31 -19.63
N ASP A 71 8.03 -0.04 -19.34
CA ASP A 71 9.15 -0.92 -19.70
C ASP A 71 8.99 -2.30 -19.04
N LEU A 72 8.63 -2.33 -17.75
CA LEU A 72 8.36 -3.60 -17.06
C LEU A 72 7.21 -4.38 -17.72
N PHE A 73 6.10 -3.72 -18.03
CA PHE A 73 4.97 -4.40 -18.65
C PHE A 73 5.29 -4.89 -20.06
N GLU A 74 6.05 -4.10 -20.84
CA GLU A 74 6.53 -4.51 -22.14
C GLU A 74 7.44 -5.75 -22.08
N GLU A 75 8.29 -5.85 -21.06
CA GLU A 75 9.11 -7.04 -20.80
C GLU A 75 8.23 -8.23 -20.39
N LEU A 76 7.33 -8.04 -19.45
CA LEU A 76 6.44 -9.11 -18.97
C LEU A 76 5.53 -9.65 -20.07
N LYS A 77 5.09 -8.83 -21.00
CA LYS A 77 4.29 -9.24 -22.17
C LYS A 77 4.96 -10.31 -23.01
N LYS A 78 6.28 -10.35 -23.05
CA LYS A 78 7.04 -11.34 -23.84
C LYS A 78 7.05 -12.73 -23.19
N GLU A 79 6.92 -12.80 -21.87
CA GLU A 79 7.12 -14.01 -21.10
C GLU A 79 5.86 -14.55 -20.41
N TYR A 80 4.87 -13.69 -20.15
CA TYR A 80 3.69 -14.02 -19.36
C TYR A 80 2.40 -13.80 -20.12
N ASP A 81 1.44 -14.65 -19.87
CA ASP A 81 0.11 -14.58 -20.48
C ASP A 81 -0.81 -13.64 -19.70
N THR A 82 -0.60 -13.54 -18.37
CA THR A 82 -1.39 -12.71 -17.45
C THR A 82 -0.49 -12.08 -16.40
N VAL A 83 -0.82 -10.87 -15.95
CA VAL A 83 -0.14 -10.17 -14.86
C VAL A 83 -1.14 -9.85 -13.76
N PHE A 84 -0.82 -10.18 -12.51
CA PHE A 84 -1.47 -9.64 -11.32
C PHE A 84 -0.65 -8.46 -10.80
N ALA A 85 -1.20 -7.27 -10.86
CA ALA A 85 -0.61 -6.07 -10.31
C ALA A 85 -1.33 -5.67 -9.02
N ILE A 86 -0.61 -5.61 -7.92
CA ILE A 86 -1.12 -5.26 -6.60
C ILE A 86 -0.45 -3.94 -6.16
N PRO A 87 -0.90 -2.80 -6.66
CA PRO A 87 -0.31 -1.51 -6.33
C PRO A 87 -0.89 -0.90 -5.07
N LEU A 88 -0.21 0.13 -4.59
CA LEU A 88 -0.76 1.08 -3.62
C LEU A 88 -2.13 1.59 -4.10
N THR A 89 -3.12 1.57 -3.21
CA THR A 89 -4.53 1.89 -3.53
C THR A 89 -4.73 3.23 -4.25
N ASN A 90 -5.71 3.29 -5.12
CA ASN A 90 -6.11 4.53 -5.82
C ASN A 90 -6.50 5.67 -4.87
N GLY A 91 -6.95 5.37 -3.66
CA GLY A 91 -7.25 6.38 -2.65
C GLY A 91 -6.03 7.16 -2.16
N LEU A 92 -4.82 6.59 -2.31
CA LEU A 92 -3.55 7.19 -1.88
C LEU A 92 -2.65 7.61 -3.05
N SER A 93 -2.75 6.94 -4.20
CA SER A 93 -1.84 7.12 -5.35
C SER A 93 -2.57 6.90 -6.67
N THR A 94 -2.08 7.48 -7.76
CA THR A 94 -2.55 7.20 -9.12
C THR A 94 -1.86 5.97 -9.74
N ASN A 95 -1.05 5.24 -8.97
CA ASN A 95 -0.24 4.14 -9.49
C ASN A 95 -1.10 3.04 -10.13
N ALA A 96 -2.17 2.61 -9.45
CA ALA A 96 -3.08 1.59 -9.96
C ALA A 96 -3.78 2.01 -11.28
N SER A 97 -4.29 3.23 -11.35
CA SER A 97 -4.94 3.74 -12.56
C SER A 97 -3.96 3.91 -13.72
N THR A 98 -2.70 4.25 -13.43
CA THR A 98 -1.63 4.33 -14.44
C THR A 98 -1.28 2.93 -14.96
N MET A 99 -1.14 1.93 -14.09
CA MET A 99 -0.92 0.54 -14.50
C MET A 99 -2.04 0.03 -15.40
N GLN A 100 -3.31 0.34 -15.06
CA GLN A 100 -4.45 0.00 -15.91
C GLN A 100 -4.41 0.66 -17.29
N SER A 101 -3.96 1.92 -17.37
CA SER A 101 -3.85 2.64 -18.62
C SER A 101 -2.75 2.04 -19.52
N ILE A 102 -1.59 1.77 -18.94
CA ILE A 102 -0.46 1.13 -19.67
C ILE A 102 -0.84 -0.30 -20.13
N ALA A 103 -1.52 -1.07 -19.26
CA ALA A 103 -1.98 -2.41 -19.63
C ALA A 103 -2.90 -2.39 -20.87
N ARG A 104 -3.80 -1.41 -20.94
CA ARG A 104 -4.68 -1.20 -22.12
C ARG A 104 -3.90 -0.76 -23.35
N GLU A 105 -2.97 0.17 -23.18
CA GLU A 105 -2.12 0.66 -24.26
C GLU A 105 -1.27 -0.47 -24.86
N LEU A 106 -0.75 -1.35 -24.03
CA LEU A 106 0.03 -2.51 -24.44
C LEU A 106 -0.84 -3.72 -24.84
N GLU A 107 -2.17 -3.64 -24.76
CA GLU A 107 -3.08 -4.77 -25.00
C GLU A 107 -2.71 -6.02 -24.19
N MET A 108 -2.39 -5.83 -22.91
CA MET A 108 -2.01 -6.90 -21.98
C MET A 108 -3.18 -7.32 -21.10
N ASN A 109 -3.23 -8.62 -20.79
CA ASN A 109 -4.12 -9.13 -19.75
C ASN A 109 -3.51 -8.86 -18.36
N VAL A 110 -3.93 -7.77 -17.73
CA VAL A 110 -3.45 -7.36 -16.41
C VAL A 110 -4.63 -7.20 -15.45
N HIS A 111 -4.62 -7.97 -14.38
CA HIS A 111 -5.55 -7.80 -13.25
C HIS A 111 -4.92 -6.82 -12.26
N VAL A 112 -5.34 -5.56 -12.30
CA VAL A 112 -4.94 -4.56 -11.30
C VAL A 112 -5.86 -4.66 -10.10
N ILE A 113 -5.33 -5.13 -8.99
CA ILE A 113 -6.07 -5.42 -7.76
C ILE A 113 -5.90 -4.25 -6.79
N ASP A 114 -6.92 -3.41 -6.69
CA ASP A 114 -6.98 -2.38 -5.65
C ASP A 114 -7.49 -3.02 -4.34
N LEU A 115 -6.62 -3.11 -3.35
CA LEU A 115 -6.95 -3.67 -2.03
C LEU A 115 -7.59 -2.64 -1.10
N TYR A 116 -7.78 -1.41 -1.54
CA TYR A 116 -8.19 -0.30 -0.68
C TYR A 116 -7.32 -0.20 0.58
N SER A 117 -6.03 -0.47 0.43
CA SER A 117 -5.05 -0.54 1.52
C SER A 117 -3.63 -0.31 1.02
N THR A 118 -2.65 -0.55 1.88
CA THR A 118 -1.21 -0.37 1.63
C THR A 118 -0.39 -1.23 2.59
N CYS A 119 0.93 -1.17 2.48
CA CYS A 119 1.89 -1.78 3.40
C CYS A 119 1.68 -3.29 3.56
N GLU A 120 1.53 -3.77 4.80
CA GLU A 120 1.49 -5.19 5.12
C GLU A 120 0.37 -5.98 4.41
N LEU A 121 -0.80 -5.37 4.19
CA LEU A 121 -1.85 -6.07 3.45
C LEU A 121 -1.45 -6.27 1.98
N GLU A 122 -0.91 -5.24 1.36
CA GLU A 122 -0.42 -5.29 -0.01
C GLU A 122 0.67 -6.35 -0.15
N LYS A 123 1.69 -6.33 0.74
CA LYS A 123 2.73 -7.36 0.83
C LYS A 123 2.16 -8.78 0.93
N HIS A 124 1.25 -8.99 1.90
CA HIS A 124 0.70 -10.32 2.15
C HIS A 124 -0.12 -10.86 0.97
N VAL A 125 -0.92 -10.00 0.34
CA VAL A 125 -1.73 -10.41 -0.82
C VAL A 125 -0.85 -10.69 -2.04
N ALA A 126 0.18 -9.87 -2.29
CA ALA A 126 1.15 -10.14 -3.37
C ALA A 126 1.84 -11.50 -3.18
N ILE A 127 2.32 -11.79 -1.96
CA ILE A 127 2.93 -13.09 -1.62
C ILE A 127 1.91 -14.24 -1.73
N TRP A 128 0.67 -14.01 -1.31
CA TRP A 128 -0.38 -15.03 -1.40
C TRP A 128 -0.72 -15.37 -2.83
N ILE A 129 -0.91 -14.37 -3.69
CA ILE A 129 -1.12 -14.57 -5.13
C ILE A 129 0.06 -15.34 -5.73
N LYS A 130 1.31 -14.95 -5.42
CA LYS A 130 2.49 -15.68 -5.90
C LYS A 130 2.47 -17.16 -5.48
N LYS A 131 2.13 -17.46 -4.25
CA LYS A 131 1.98 -18.84 -3.77
C LYS A 131 0.87 -19.62 -4.49
N LEU A 132 -0.21 -18.95 -4.90
CA LEU A 132 -1.28 -19.58 -5.69
C LEU A 132 -0.82 -19.85 -7.13
N VAL A 133 -0.06 -18.92 -7.73
CA VAL A 133 0.59 -19.12 -9.03
C VAL A 133 1.54 -20.32 -8.98
N ASP A 134 2.39 -20.42 -7.95
CA ASP A 134 3.33 -21.53 -7.79
C ASP A 134 2.62 -22.89 -7.58
N LYS A 135 1.37 -22.86 -7.15
CA LYS A 135 0.48 -24.03 -7.07
C LYS A 135 -0.32 -24.26 -8.36
N ASN A 136 0.04 -23.59 -9.45
CA ASN A 136 -0.60 -23.70 -10.76
C ASN A 136 -2.10 -23.36 -10.77
N LYS A 137 -2.54 -22.43 -9.91
CA LYS A 137 -3.91 -21.92 -9.97
C LYS A 137 -4.07 -21.00 -11.18
N SER A 138 -5.23 -21.09 -11.83
CA SER A 138 -5.58 -20.17 -12.93
C SER A 138 -5.88 -18.77 -12.41
N SER A 139 -5.82 -17.77 -13.27
CA SER A 139 -6.18 -16.38 -12.92
C SER A 139 -7.60 -16.27 -12.35
N GLU A 140 -8.56 -17.00 -12.88
CA GLU A 140 -9.94 -17.02 -12.39
C GLU A 140 -10.05 -17.61 -10.98
N GLU A 141 -9.36 -18.73 -10.70
CA GLU A 141 -9.29 -19.32 -9.36
C GLU A 141 -8.66 -18.33 -8.36
N ILE A 142 -7.54 -17.69 -8.75
CA ILE A 142 -6.84 -16.71 -7.91
C ILE A 142 -7.78 -15.55 -7.56
N LEU A 143 -8.44 -14.95 -8.55
CA LEU A 143 -9.40 -13.85 -8.33
C LEU A 143 -10.50 -14.25 -7.35
N SER A 144 -11.08 -15.44 -7.51
CA SER A 144 -12.11 -15.96 -6.61
C SER A 144 -11.60 -16.11 -5.16
N ILE A 145 -10.36 -16.62 -5.00
CA ILE A 145 -9.76 -16.87 -3.68
C ILE A 145 -9.44 -15.58 -2.95
N ILE A 146 -8.96 -14.54 -3.65
CA ILE A 146 -8.55 -13.27 -3.01
C ILE A 146 -9.72 -12.29 -2.80
N GLN A 147 -10.86 -12.51 -3.44
CA GLN A 147 -12.01 -11.58 -3.38
C GLN A 147 -12.48 -11.26 -1.95
N PRO A 148 -12.55 -12.22 -1.02
CA PRO A 148 -12.89 -11.93 0.38
C PRO A 148 -11.88 -10.98 1.03
N ALA A 149 -10.58 -11.14 0.77
CA ALA A 149 -9.55 -10.24 1.33
C ALA A 149 -9.74 -8.80 0.85
N ILE A 150 -10.13 -8.60 -0.41
CA ILE A 150 -10.41 -7.26 -0.96
C ILE A 150 -11.62 -6.62 -0.27
N ASN A 151 -12.69 -7.40 -0.04
CA ASN A 151 -13.96 -6.90 0.47
C ASN A 151 -13.94 -6.64 1.98
N ASP A 152 -13.28 -7.51 2.74
CA ASP A 152 -13.44 -7.60 4.20
C ASP A 152 -12.22 -7.10 4.99
N SER A 153 -11.14 -6.71 4.29
CA SER A 153 -9.95 -6.19 4.98
C SER A 153 -10.15 -4.78 5.48
N ASN A 154 -9.52 -4.49 6.61
CA ASN A 154 -9.49 -3.17 7.23
C ASN A 154 -8.12 -2.93 7.86
N SER A 155 -7.40 -1.93 7.38
CA SER A 155 -6.10 -1.55 7.93
C SER A 155 -6.25 -0.40 8.91
N LEU A 156 -5.73 -0.58 10.11
CA LEU A 156 -5.75 0.44 11.17
C LEU A 156 -4.45 1.24 11.17
N ILE A 157 -4.57 2.54 11.31
CA ILE A 157 -3.44 3.47 11.26
C ILE A 157 -3.39 4.27 12.56
N PHE A 158 -2.27 4.15 13.27
CA PHE A 158 -1.98 4.87 14.49
C PHE A 158 -0.86 5.88 14.23
N VAL A 159 -1.22 7.14 14.08
CA VAL A 159 -0.25 8.21 13.78
C VAL A 159 0.19 8.94 15.04
N LYS A 160 1.44 9.35 15.07
CA LYS A 160 1.98 10.22 16.12
C LYS A 160 1.69 11.69 15.81
N ASP A 161 1.81 12.07 14.54
CA ASP A 161 1.54 13.42 14.04
C ASP A 161 0.50 13.41 12.91
N LEU A 162 -0.73 13.77 13.26
CA LEU A 162 -1.81 13.88 12.28
C LEU A 162 -1.65 15.11 11.36
N GLN A 163 -0.94 16.16 11.81
CA GLN A 163 -0.66 17.34 10.98
C GLN A 163 0.25 16.98 9.81
N HIS A 164 1.25 16.14 10.05
CA HIS A 164 2.11 15.63 8.98
C HIS A 164 1.28 14.86 7.93
N LEU A 165 0.43 13.94 8.37
CA LEU A 165 -0.43 13.15 7.48
C LEU A 165 -1.44 14.04 6.72
N LYS A 166 -1.98 15.10 7.36
CA LYS A 166 -2.85 16.08 6.71
C LYS A 166 -2.14 16.79 5.55
N ARG A 167 -0.89 17.20 5.74
CA ARG A 167 -0.09 17.84 4.69
C ARG A 167 0.12 16.94 3.49
N GLY A 168 0.13 15.63 3.70
CA GLY A 168 0.18 14.64 2.61
C GLY A 168 -1.04 14.63 1.70
N GLY A 169 -2.20 15.15 2.16
CA GLY A 169 -3.41 15.30 1.35
C GLY A 169 -4.20 14.00 1.08
N ARG A 170 -3.89 12.89 1.76
CA ARG A 170 -4.55 11.58 1.58
C ARG A 170 -5.63 11.27 2.62
N LEU A 171 -5.86 12.19 3.54
CA LEU A 171 -6.97 12.10 4.50
C LEU A 171 -8.30 12.43 3.83
N THR A 172 -9.38 11.80 4.30
CA THR A 172 -10.73 12.30 4.02
C THR A 172 -10.92 13.71 4.60
N PRO A 173 -11.86 14.52 4.09
CA PRO A 173 -12.13 15.84 4.66
C PRO A 173 -12.44 15.77 6.15
N MET A 174 -13.16 14.73 6.61
CA MET A 174 -13.50 14.54 8.01
C MET A 174 -12.24 14.27 8.86
N ALA A 175 -11.37 13.38 8.43
CA ALA A 175 -10.11 13.10 9.12
C ALA A 175 -9.20 14.34 9.17
N ALA A 176 -9.15 15.12 8.11
CA ALA A 176 -8.36 16.34 8.04
C ALA A 176 -8.80 17.43 9.03
N THR A 177 -10.08 17.48 9.43
CA THR A 177 -10.58 18.45 10.42
C THR A 177 -10.06 18.18 11.83
N LEU A 178 -9.68 16.92 12.13
CA LEU A 178 -9.14 16.56 13.45
C LEU A 178 -7.69 17.01 13.65
N ALA A 179 -6.98 17.23 12.56
CA ALA A 179 -5.62 17.71 12.62
C ALA A 179 -5.61 19.16 13.13
N GLY A 180 -5.06 19.36 14.31
CA GLY A 180 -5.04 20.67 15.01
C GLY A 180 -5.89 20.70 16.28
N LEU A 181 -6.67 19.68 16.56
CA LEU A 181 -7.36 19.55 17.83
C LEU A 181 -6.39 19.01 18.90
N LEU A 182 -6.24 19.76 19.97
CA LEU A 182 -5.40 19.37 21.11
C LEU A 182 -5.99 18.17 21.86
N LYS A 183 -5.13 17.25 22.29
CA LYS A 183 -5.50 16.10 23.13
C LYS A 183 -6.51 15.13 22.49
N ILE A 184 -6.49 15.00 21.16
CA ILE A 184 -7.22 13.97 20.45
C ILE A 184 -6.21 13.03 19.80
N TYR A 185 -6.36 11.75 20.06
CA TYR A 185 -5.58 10.67 19.46
C TYR A 185 -6.48 9.85 18.52
N PRO A 186 -6.54 10.15 17.23
CA PRO A 186 -7.39 9.42 16.32
C PRO A 186 -6.88 8.01 16.13
N VAL A 187 -7.81 7.07 16.03
CA VAL A 187 -7.58 5.78 15.39
C VAL A 187 -8.12 5.94 13.98
N LEU A 188 -7.22 5.84 13.00
CA LEU A 188 -7.56 5.96 11.58
C LEU A 188 -7.69 4.57 10.96
N HIS A 189 -8.37 4.51 9.85
CA HIS A 189 -8.47 3.29 9.07
C HIS A 189 -8.48 3.57 7.56
N ILE A 190 -8.26 2.51 6.81
CA ILE A 190 -8.33 2.51 5.36
C ILE A 190 -8.91 1.15 4.93
N ASN A 191 -9.92 1.18 4.08
CA ASN A 191 -10.59 -0.01 3.57
C ASN A 191 -11.46 0.34 2.35
N LYS A 192 -12.26 -0.60 1.88
CA LYS A 192 -13.16 -0.42 0.75
C LYS A 192 -14.23 0.67 0.99
N SER A 193 -14.76 0.80 2.22
CA SER A 193 -15.79 1.81 2.52
C SER A 193 -15.26 3.24 2.52
N THR A 194 -13.95 3.41 2.69
CA THR A 194 -13.26 4.70 2.58
C THR A 194 -12.66 4.93 1.19
N GLU A 195 -12.97 4.05 0.24
CA GLU A 195 -12.42 4.08 -1.13
C GLU A 195 -10.88 4.14 -1.15
N GLY A 196 -10.23 3.45 -0.20
CA GLY A 196 -8.78 3.48 -0.06
C GLY A 196 -8.20 4.81 0.44
N ARG A 197 -9.01 5.73 0.97
CA ARG A 197 -8.55 6.96 1.64
C ARG A 197 -8.46 6.75 3.14
N ILE A 198 -7.60 7.50 3.78
CA ILE A 198 -7.43 7.42 5.23
C ILE A 198 -8.54 8.21 5.91
N ASP A 199 -9.38 7.53 6.72
CA ASP A 199 -10.48 8.13 7.46
C ASP A 199 -10.39 7.83 8.96
N VAL A 200 -11.29 8.44 9.73
CA VAL A 200 -11.37 8.29 11.18
C VAL A 200 -12.26 7.12 11.54
N LEU A 201 -11.68 6.09 12.14
CA LEU A 201 -12.45 5.02 12.75
C LEU A 201 -12.96 5.42 14.14
N ASN A 202 -12.10 6.01 14.96
CA ASN A 202 -12.45 6.40 16.34
C ASN A 202 -11.60 7.57 16.83
N LYS A 203 -12.09 8.24 17.86
CA LYS A 203 -11.45 9.39 18.52
C LYS A 203 -11.31 9.07 19.99
N VAL A 204 -10.09 8.94 20.46
CA VAL A 204 -9.80 8.72 21.88
C VAL A 204 -9.09 9.94 22.49
N ARG A 205 -9.25 10.16 23.77
CA ARG A 205 -8.73 11.36 24.44
C ARG A 205 -7.38 11.13 25.11
N THR A 206 -6.99 9.87 25.27
CA THR A 206 -5.72 9.52 25.90
C THR A 206 -4.95 8.52 25.06
N GLU A 207 -3.63 8.59 25.17
CA GLU A 207 -2.73 7.60 24.57
C GLU A 207 -3.00 6.18 25.09
N LYS A 208 -3.36 6.08 26.37
CA LYS A 208 -3.71 4.79 27.01
C LYS A 208 -4.94 4.16 26.36
N GLU A 209 -5.99 4.93 26.09
CA GLU A 209 -7.18 4.44 25.39
C GLU A 209 -6.84 4.01 23.96
N ARG A 210 -5.99 4.78 23.27
CA ARG A 210 -5.51 4.44 21.93
C ARG A 210 -4.75 3.11 21.92
N MET A 211 -3.86 2.91 22.88
CA MET A 211 -3.14 1.66 23.05
C MET A 211 -4.06 0.49 23.41
N HIS A 212 -5.07 0.72 24.21
CA HIS A 212 -6.07 -0.28 24.56
C HIS A 212 -6.89 -0.72 23.33
N MET A 213 -7.32 0.20 22.51
CA MET A 213 -7.98 -0.10 21.22
C MET A 213 -7.10 -0.99 20.34
N ARG A 214 -5.82 -0.74 20.29
CA ARG A 214 -4.82 -1.54 19.57
C ARG A 214 -4.78 -2.98 20.09
N TRP A 215 -4.78 -3.21 21.40
CA TRP A 215 -4.81 -4.54 22.00
C TRP A 215 -6.12 -5.29 21.72
N ILE A 216 -7.26 -4.62 21.84
CA ILE A 216 -8.57 -5.21 21.53
C ILE A 216 -8.62 -5.67 20.06
N GLN A 217 -8.16 -4.87 19.14
CA GLN A 217 -8.13 -5.20 17.71
C GLN A 217 -7.21 -6.40 17.42
N SER A 218 -6.06 -6.47 18.09
CA SER A 218 -5.16 -7.62 17.97
C SER A 218 -5.79 -8.91 18.51
N LEU A 219 -6.57 -8.83 19.60
CA LEU A 219 -7.31 -9.96 20.16
C LEU A 219 -8.46 -10.40 19.23
N ILE A 220 -9.19 -9.47 18.65
CA ILE A 220 -10.25 -9.76 17.67
C ILE A 220 -9.66 -10.50 16.46
N ARG A 221 -8.50 -10.08 15.96
CA ARG A 221 -7.78 -10.78 14.88
C ARG A 221 -7.48 -12.25 15.27
N LEU A 222 -6.99 -12.48 16.49
CA LEU A 222 -6.68 -13.82 16.98
C LEU A 222 -7.92 -14.70 17.13
N MET A 223 -9.04 -14.13 17.55
CA MET A 223 -10.28 -14.88 17.83
C MET A 223 -11.08 -15.21 16.56
N TYR A 224 -11.06 -14.36 15.54
CA TYR A 224 -11.98 -14.48 14.40
C TYR A 224 -11.30 -14.70 13.04
N ASN A 225 -9.97 -14.89 12.99
CA ASN A 225 -9.22 -15.00 11.74
C ASN A 225 -9.45 -13.80 10.77
N ILE A 226 -9.89 -12.66 11.29
CA ILE A 226 -10.14 -11.45 10.51
C ILE A 226 -8.78 -10.82 10.19
N HIS A 227 -8.52 -10.56 8.91
CA HIS A 227 -7.29 -9.91 8.45
C HIS A 227 -7.30 -8.40 8.77
N ILE A 228 -6.99 -8.06 10.03
CA ILE A 228 -6.78 -6.68 10.46
C ILE A 228 -5.29 -6.42 10.45
N PHE A 229 -4.86 -5.48 9.60
CA PHE A 229 -3.48 -5.04 9.52
C PHE A 229 -3.31 -3.74 10.31
N ILE A 230 -2.30 -3.69 11.17
CA ILE A 230 -2.00 -2.53 11.99
C ILE A 230 -0.75 -1.89 11.41
N LEU A 231 -0.92 -0.72 10.81
CA LEU A 231 0.17 0.10 10.31
C LEU A 231 0.74 0.96 11.44
N PHE A 232 2.03 0.85 11.66
CA PHE A 232 2.75 1.73 12.56
C PHE A 232 3.49 2.78 11.75
N THR A 233 3.08 4.02 11.85
CA THR A 233 3.96 5.11 11.45
C THR A 233 4.80 5.48 12.68
N GLN A 234 6.02 4.95 12.75
CA GLN A 234 7.01 5.49 13.68
C GLN A 234 7.51 6.81 13.08
N THR A 235 7.05 7.92 13.62
CA THR A 235 7.74 9.20 13.48
C THR A 235 8.55 9.40 14.77
N PHE A 236 9.86 9.45 14.64
CA PHE A 236 10.75 9.95 15.69
C PHE A 236 10.59 11.46 15.89
#